data_ba8c358c4689b1f820aa0236d4ff3675
#
_entry.id   ba8c358c4689b1f820aa0236d4ff3675
#
_cell.length_a   1.000
_cell.length_b   1.000
_cell.length_c   1.000
_cell.angle_alpha   90.00
_cell.angle_beta   90.00
_cell.angle_gamma   90.00
#
_symmetry.space_group_name_H-M   'P 1'
#
loop_
_entity.id
_entity.type
_entity.pdbx_description
1 polymer ?
#
loop_
_entity_poly.entity_id
_entity_poly.type
_entity_poly.pdbx_seq_one_letter_code
_entity_poly.pdbx_strand_id
1 'polypeptide(L)'
;MRTLGKLLLTAMALFTLSVSGEAKKIKKITASDIVLFYAGGHNGSMYDQKYAADYVSYVDRDGKEHWLFDGYLLLQIWDTRNDQASNVTFTPGMKDEDGRFLPSANQADWMKLIDYYFEEGSCIDAIDKAVAEASKRLGKPETKRQIIISIPDPMPYKESMTKKHGTTYWGLLGDKVADFSDENDRIAACKWFVDQCLKKYREHKYENVELAGFYWITEETLDKSPLLPAISDYVHSKGYPITWIPYFQAPGYTEWREKGFDMAWYQPNYFFYPVPESQIRTACEQAIANGMAMEMELDERAAVKPLWGTESLAYKLRAYMKTFKECGPWAKCQLAYYQDTNAVQDLKQTGDPRDLELYYDFCDFVAKRPYRTQKQN
;
A
#
# COMPACT_ATOMS: atom_id res chain seq x y z
N MET A 1 -6.62 -86.01 -13.00
CA MET A 1 -6.04 -85.45 -11.80
C MET A 1 -6.08 -83.90 -11.96
N ARG A 2 -6.87 -83.19 -11.20
CA ARG A 2 -7.07 -81.77 -11.30
C ARG A 2 -6.11 -81.04 -10.39
N THR A 3 -5.33 -80.12 -10.92
CA THR A 3 -4.50 -79.20 -10.11
C THR A 3 -5.14 -77.79 -10.11
N LEU A 4 -5.55 -77.34 -8.97
CA LEU A 4 -6.08 -76.02 -8.73
C LEU A 4 -4.93 -74.98 -8.65
N GLY A 5 -4.95 -74.01 -9.54
CA GLY A 5 -4.12 -72.80 -9.40
C GLY A 5 -4.76 -71.77 -8.51
N LYS A 6 -4.09 -71.37 -7.43
CA LYS A 6 -4.50 -70.29 -6.56
C LYS A 6 -4.10 -68.95 -7.15
N LEU A 7 -5.06 -68.10 -7.52
CA LEU A 7 -4.82 -66.69 -7.82
C LEU A 7 -4.69 -65.95 -6.48
N LEU A 8 -3.52 -65.32 -6.25
CA LEU A 8 -3.36 -64.29 -5.20
C LEU A 8 -3.78 -62.94 -5.80
N LEU A 9 -4.89 -62.38 -5.34
CA LEU A 9 -5.23 -60.97 -5.52
C LEU A 9 -4.51 -60.15 -4.45
N THR A 10 -3.50 -59.37 -4.86
CA THR A 10 -2.89 -58.37 -3.99
C THR A 10 -3.69 -57.08 -4.14
N ALA A 11 -4.47 -56.73 -3.12
CA ALA A 11 -5.18 -55.47 -3.03
C ALA A 11 -4.16 -54.36 -2.69
N MET A 12 -3.88 -53.53 -3.63
CA MET A 12 -3.09 -52.30 -3.44
C MET A 12 -4.03 -51.22 -2.86
N ALA A 13 -3.96 -51.00 -1.57
CA ALA A 13 -4.68 -49.91 -0.91
C ALA A 13 -3.98 -48.59 -1.23
N LEU A 14 -4.53 -47.79 -2.14
CA LEU A 14 -4.15 -46.42 -2.34
C LEU A 14 -4.59 -45.59 -1.11
N PHE A 15 -3.67 -45.30 -0.22
CA PHE A 15 -3.85 -44.26 0.79
C PHE A 15 -3.74 -42.90 0.09
N THR A 16 -4.87 -42.31 -0.29
CA THR A 16 -4.96 -40.88 -0.57
C THR A 16 -4.92 -40.14 0.76
N LEU A 17 -3.74 -39.65 1.11
CA LEU A 17 -3.60 -38.62 2.14
C LEU A 17 -4.27 -37.35 1.61
N SER A 18 -5.54 -37.14 1.92
CA SER A 18 -6.18 -35.85 1.82
C SER A 18 -5.60 -34.98 2.95
N VAL A 19 -4.60 -34.17 2.63
CA VAL A 19 -4.19 -33.07 3.48
C VAL A 19 -5.30 -32.02 3.37
N SER A 20 -6.32 -32.15 4.19
CA SER A 20 -7.29 -31.10 4.45
C SER A 20 -6.60 -30.04 5.33
N GLY A 21 -5.77 -29.20 4.70
CA GLY A 21 -5.34 -27.97 5.34
C GLY A 21 -6.58 -27.10 5.51
N GLU A 22 -7.00 -26.85 6.75
CA GLU A 22 -8.01 -25.83 7.02
C GLU A 22 -7.56 -24.53 6.35
N ALA A 23 -8.41 -23.96 5.49
CA ALA A 23 -8.13 -22.68 4.85
C ALA A 23 -7.90 -21.64 5.95
N LYS A 24 -6.74 -21.02 5.97
CA LYS A 24 -6.43 -19.98 6.96
C LYS A 24 -7.45 -18.86 6.84
N LYS A 25 -8.05 -18.47 7.97
CA LYS A 25 -8.93 -17.32 8.00
C LYS A 25 -8.15 -16.07 7.58
N ILE A 26 -8.60 -15.39 6.53
CA ILE A 26 -8.00 -14.15 6.07
C ILE A 26 -8.20 -13.07 7.13
N LYS A 27 -7.11 -12.37 7.47
CA LYS A 27 -7.14 -11.21 8.36
C LYS A 27 -8.04 -10.11 7.77
N LYS A 28 -8.46 -9.19 8.61
CA LYS A 28 -9.22 -8.02 8.19
C LYS A 28 -8.39 -6.76 8.40
N ILE A 29 -8.41 -5.87 7.42
CA ILE A 29 -7.93 -4.51 7.62
C ILE A 29 -9.02 -3.75 8.37
N THR A 30 -8.72 -3.41 9.61
CA THR A 30 -9.64 -2.71 10.52
C THR A 30 -9.25 -1.27 10.75
N ALA A 31 -8.10 -0.81 10.25
CA ALA A 31 -7.72 0.59 10.29
C ALA A 31 -8.79 1.47 9.64
N SER A 32 -9.08 2.61 10.24
CA SER A 32 -10.08 3.55 9.74
C SER A 32 -9.50 4.53 8.73
N ASP A 33 -8.24 4.90 8.95
CA ASP A 33 -7.53 5.94 8.22
C ASP A 33 -6.11 5.46 7.92
N ILE A 34 -5.84 5.19 6.65
CA ILE A 34 -4.59 4.62 6.17
C ILE A 34 -3.80 5.69 5.41
N VAL A 35 -2.66 6.12 5.95
CA VAL A 35 -1.77 7.03 5.23
C VAL A 35 -0.78 6.25 4.39
N LEU A 36 -0.50 6.75 3.17
CA LEU A 36 0.49 6.19 2.27
C LEU A 36 1.86 6.79 2.58
N PHE A 37 2.88 5.93 2.72
CA PHE A 37 4.27 6.29 2.91
C PHE A 37 5.12 5.78 1.75
N TYR A 38 5.79 6.68 1.05
CA TYR A 38 6.85 6.33 0.10
C TYR A 38 8.11 5.87 0.85
N ALA A 39 7.96 4.73 1.54
CA ALA A 39 8.99 4.18 2.39
C ALA A 39 10.09 3.51 1.56
N GLY A 40 11.17 4.18 1.34
CA GLY A 40 12.29 3.75 0.51
C GLY A 40 13.20 4.92 0.13
N GLY A 41 13.00 6.09 0.74
CA GLY A 41 13.82 7.29 0.49
C GLY A 41 13.38 8.10 -0.73
N HIS A 42 12.12 7.98 -1.13
CA HIS A 42 11.53 8.82 -2.17
C HIS A 42 11.76 10.30 -1.83
N ASN A 43 12.19 11.08 -2.80
CA ASN A 43 12.53 12.50 -2.64
C ASN A 43 13.51 12.80 -1.48
N GLY A 44 14.34 11.83 -1.10
CA GLY A 44 15.32 11.98 -0.03
C GLY A 44 14.75 11.99 1.40
N SER A 45 13.46 11.73 1.58
CA SER A 45 12.84 11.69 2.90
C SER A 45 13.24 10.46 3.69
N MET A 46 13.55 10.66 4.96
CA MET A 46 13.88 9.60 5.91
C MET A 46 12.64 9.30 6.77
N TYR A 47 12.17 8.07 6.71
CA TYR A 47 11.01 7.61 7.50
C TYR A 47 11.46 7.07 8.85
N ASP A 48 12.07 7.96 9.64
CA ASP A 48 12.51 7.71 11.00
C ASP A 48 11.37 7.93 12.03
N GLN A 49 11.67 7.70 13.31
CA GLN A 49 10.71 7.86 14.39
C GLN A 49 10.18 9.30 14.49
N LYS A 50 10.99 10.32 14.20
CA LYS A 50 10.57 11.72 14.25
C LYS A 50 9.56 12.01 13.15
N TYR A 51 9.81 11.51 11.94
CA TYR A 51 8.87 11.58 10.84
C TYR A 51 7.55 10.86 11.20
N ALA A 52 7.63 9.61 11.64
CA ALA A 52 6.47 8.81 11.99
C ALA A 52 5.61 9.44 13.08
N ALA A 53 6.21 10.16 14.03
CA ALA A 53 5.49 10.80 15.12
C ALA A 53 4.46 11.82 14.64
N ASP A 54 4.74 12.56 13.56
CA ASP A 54 3.81 13.54 12.98
C ASP A 54 2.56 12.90 12.34
N TYR A 55 2.59 11.59 12.06
CA TYR A 55 1.47 10.81 11.50
C TYR A 55 0.80 9.91 12.55
N VAL A 56 1.48 9.64 13.65
CA VAL A 56 0.93 8.82 14.75
C VAL A 56 -0.02 9.63 15.62
N SER A 57 0.32 10.88 15.93
CA SER A 57 -0.50 11.78 16.73
C SER A 57 -0.35 13.24 16.30
N TYR A 58 -1.33 14.07 16.66
CA TYR A 58 -1.24 15.52 16.47
C TYR A 58 -1.77 16.25 17.71
N VAL A 59 -1.33 17.48 17.90
CA VAL A 59 -1.84 18.38 18.92
C VAL A 59 -2.81 19.34 18.24
N ASP A 60 -4.05 19.43 18.74
CA ASP A 60 -5.09 20.31 18.18
C ASP A 60 -4.88 21.79 18.58
N ARG A 61 -5.80 22.66 18.12
CA ARG A 61 -5.77 24.11 18.39
C ARG A 61 -5.83 24.46 19.89
N ASP A 62 -6.44 23.58 20.69
CA ASP A 62 -6.61 23.77 22.14
C ASP A 62 -5.42 23.18 22.92
N GLY A 63 -4.39 22.68 22.25
CA GLY A 63 -3.21 22.08 22.86
C GLY A 63 -3.42 20.65 23.33
N LYS A 64 -4.52 20.00 22.95
CA LYS A 64 -4.80 18.61 23.28
C LYS A 64 -4.25 17.67 22.22
N GLU A 65 -3.55 16.62 22.66
CA GLU A 65 -3.02 15.59 21.78
C GLU A 65 -4.08 14.51 21.47
N HIS A 66 -4.07 14.04 20.23
CA HIS A 66 -4.98 13.02 19.72
C HIS A 66 -4.23 12.02 18.82
N TRP A 67 -4.69 10.76 18.80
CA TRP A 67 -4.27 9.79 17.80
C TRP A 67 -4.68 10.26 16.38
N LEU A 68 -3.76 10.12 15.41
CA LEU A 68 -4.03 10.54 14.02
C LEU A 68 -4.33 9.33 13.12
N PHE A 69 -3.35 8.72 12.48
CA PHE A 69 -3.58 7.56 11.62
C PHE A 69 -3.52 6.24 12.41
N ASP A 70 -4.30 5.24 11.96
CA ASP A 70 -4.32 3.91 12.54
C ASP A 70 -3.89 2.81 11.54
N GLY A 71 -3.64 3.18 10.27
CA GLY A 71 -3.08 2.35 9.24
C GLY A 71 -1.98 3.07 8.45
N TYR A 72 -1.00 2.30 7.97
CA TYR A 72 0.14 2.78 7.19
C TYR A 72 0.36 1.85 6.01
N LEU A 73 0.26 2.37 4.78
CA LEU A 73 0.54 1.65 3.56
C LEU A 73 1.94 2.05 3.09
N LEU A 74 2.87 1.09 3.15
CA LEU A 74 4.25 1.30 2.72
C LEU A 74 4.36 0.92 1.25
N LEU A 75 4.77 1.86 0.42
CA LEU A 75 5.01 1.65 -1.01
C LEU A 75 6.28 2.36 -1.45
N GLN A 76 6.77 2.00 -2.64
CA GLN A 76 7.84 2.70 -3.32
C GLN A 76 7.65 2.56 -4.82
N ILE A 77 7.78 3.66 -5.55
CA ILE A 77 7.63 3.67 -7.01
C ILE A 77 8.97 3.65 -7.73
N TRP A 78 10.03 4.27 -7.17
CA TRP A 78 11.41 4.17 -7.68
C TRP A 78 12.44 4.25 -6.54
N ASP A 79 13.62 3.69 -6.76
CA ASP A 79 14.72 3.78 -5.79
C ASP A 79 15.56 5.02 -6.08
N THR A 80 15.48 5.99 -5.17
CA THR A 80 16.23 7.26 -5.22
C THR A 80 17.10 7.47 -3.99
N ARG A 81 17.27 6.45 -3.15
CA ARG A 81 18.07 6.54 -1.93
C ARG A 81 19.55 6.71 -2.24
N ASN A 82 20.08 7.88 -1.87
CA ASN A 82 21.48 8.30 -1.96
C ASN A 82 22.10 8.31 -3.37
N ASP A 83 23.36 8.76 -3.48
CA ASP A 83 24.14 8.86 -4.72
C ASP A 83 24.40 7.53 -5.43
N GLN A 84 24.00 6.42 -4.82
CA GLN A 84 24.08 5.07 -5.36
C GLN A 84 22.69 4.50 -5.72
N ALA A 85 21.69 5.35 -5.85
CA ALA A 85 20.37 4.95 -6.32
C ALA A 85 20.53 4.14 -7.60
N SER A 86 19.94 2.97 -7.62
CA SER A 86 20.01 2.06 -8.78
C SER A 86 19.22 2.60 -9.96
N ASN A 87 18.52 3.73 -9.80
CA ASN A 87 17.63 4.34 -10.80
C ASN A 87 16.69 3.31 -11.41
N VAL A 88 16.08 2.49 -10.55
CA VAL A 88 15.12 1.47 -10.93
C VAL A 88 13.73 1.85 -10.48
N THR A 89 12.74 1.25 -11.11
CA THR A 89 11.33 1.45 -10.75
C THR A 89 10.68 0.16 -10.30
N PHE A 90 9.75 0.27 -9.35
CA PHE A 90 8.90 -0.80 -8.83
C PHE A 90 7.49 -0.79 -9.43
N THR A 91 7.20 0.17 -10.32
CA THR A 91 5.92 0.33 -11.02
C THR A 91 6.13 0.80 -12.46
N PRO A 92 5.19 0.48 -13.39
CA PRO A 92 5.32 0.92 -14.78
C PRO A 92 5.26 2.45 -14.95
N GLY A 93 5.85 2.94 -16.04
CA GLY A 93 5.66 4.32 -16.51
C GLY A 93 6.61 5.36 -15.94
N MET A 94 7.44 5.02 -14.94
CA MET A 94 8.39 5.97 -14.35
C MET A 94 9.53 6.34 -15.32
N LYS A 95 9.89 7.61 -15.30
CA LYS A 95 10.93 8.18 -16.17
C LYS A 95 11.95 8.96 -15.36
N ASP A 96 13.18 9.01 -15.87
CA ASP A 96 14.23 9.87 -15.36
C ASP A 96 14.01 11.35 -15.80
N GLU A 97 14.88 12.24 -15.34
CA GLU A 97 14.85 13.68 -15.68
C GLU A 97 14.98 13.95 -17.20
N ASP A 98 15.59 13.05 -17.94
CA ASP A 98 15.71 13.11 -19.40
C ASP A 98 14.46 12.54 -20.13
N GLY A 99 13.44 12.14 -19.40
CA GLY A 99 12.18 11.54 -19.93
C GLY A 99 12.35 10.09 -20.43
N ARG A 100 13.42 9.39 -20.04
CA ARG A 100 13.66 7.99 -20.38
C ARG A 100 13.02 7.09 -19.33
N PHE A 101 12.43 5.99 -19.76
CA PHE A 101 11.86 5.01 -18.81
C PHE A 101 12.94 4.42 -17.90
N LEU A 102 12.65 4.38 -16.62
CA LEU A 102 13.49 3.69 -15.63
C LEU A 102 13.43 2.18 -15.85
N PRO A 103 14.54 1.46 -15.62
CA PRO A 103 14.56 0.01 -15.68
C PRO A 103 13.74 -0.60 -14.54
N SER A 104 13.18 -1.78 -14.79
CA SER A 104 12.52 -2.58 -13.78
C SER A 104 13.51 -3.00 -12.69
N ALA A 105 13.09 -2.89 -11.43
CA ALA A 105 13.84 -3.37 -10.28
C ALA A 105 14.01 -4.90 -10.32
N ASN A 106 15.20 -5.38 -10.00
CA ASN A 106 15.52 -6.81 -9.93
C ASN A 106 15.38 -7.37 -8.50
N GLN A 107 15.71 -8.64 -8.30
CA GLN A 107 15.62 -9.30 -7.00
C GLN A 107 16.44 -8.60 -5.90
N ALA A 108 17.64 -8.12 -6.23
CA ALA A 108 18.48 -7.42 -5.26
C ALA A 108 17.87 -6.07 -4.86
N ASP A 109 17.25 -5.36 -5.81
CA ASP A 109 16.54 -4.12 -5.54
C ASP A 109 15.28 -4.37 -4.68
N TRP A 110 14.54 -5.44 -4.98
CA TRP A 110 13.38 -5.84 -4.15
C TRP A 110 13.80 -6.23 -2.73
N MET A 111 14.96 -6.90 -2.58
CA MET A 111 15.47 -7.24 -1.25
C MET A 111 15.91 -6.00 -0.46
N LYS A 112 16.56 -5.02 -1.11
CA LYS A 112 16.90 -3.73 -0.46
C LYS A 112 15.64 -3.00 0.02
N LEU A 113 14.56 -3.01 -0.77
CA LEU A 113 13.30 -2.41 -0.36
C LEU A 113 12.72 -3.12 0.87
N ILE A 114 12.70 -4.45 0.87
CA ILE A 114 12.26 -5.23 2.04
C ILE A 114 13.13 -4.92 3.25
N ASP A 115 14.46 -4.94 3.10
CA ASP A 115 15.37 -4.65 4.20
C ASP A 115 15.09 -3.27 4.80
N TYR A 116 14.85 -2.25 3.97
CA TYR A 116 14.51 -0.91 4.44
C TYR A 116 13.18 -0.85 5.20
N TYR A 117 12.15 -1.59 4.77
CA TYR A 117 10.88 -1.65 5.50
C TYR A 117 11.04 -2.19 6.92
N PHE A 118 12.01 -3.08 7.14
CA PHE A 118 12.24 -3.78 8.41
C PHE A 118 13.51 -3.34 9.14
N GLU A 119 14.25 -2.35 8.62
CA GLU A 119 15.46 -1.82 9.25
C GLU A 119 15.15 -1.17 10.60
N GLU A 120 16.04 -1.38 11.59
CA GLU A 120 15.91 -0.73 12.89
C GLU A 120 15.98 0.81 12.75
N GLY A 121 15.03 1.50 13.35
CA GLY A 121 14.91 2.96 13.30
C GLY A 121 14.21 3.50 12.05
N SER A 122 13.82 2.64 11.10
CA SER A 122 13.17 3.04 9.85
C SER A 122 11.75 2.46 9.73
N CYS A 123 10.93 3.05 8.91
CA CYS A 123 9.61 2.57 8.48
C CYS A 123 8.79 1.90 9.59
N ILE A 124 8.68 0.56 9.58
CA ILE A 124 7.82 -0.19 10.52
C ILE A 124 8.30 -0.02 11.97
N ASP A 125 9.61 -0.11 12.20
CA ASP A 125 10.19 0.06 13.52
C ASP A 125 10.03 1.50 14.02
N ALA A 126 10.18 2.48 13.13
CA ALA A 126 9.95 3.89 13.43
C ALA A 126 8.50 4.15 13.85
N ILE A 127 7.52 3.57 13.14
CA ILE A 127 6.10 3.66 13.50
C ILE A 127 5.84 2.98 14.85
N ASP A 128 6.37 1.77 15.08
CA ASP A 128 6.21 1.05 16.35
C ASP A 128 6.71 1.86 17.53
N LYS A 129 7.91 2.45 17.42
CA LYS A 129 8.52 3.30 18.43
C LYS A 129 7.75 4.62 18.63
N ALA A 130 7.27 5.24 17.55
CA ALA A 130 6.45 6.47 17.64
C ALA A 130 5.11 6.22 18.36
N VAL A 131 4.46 5.08 18.08
CA VAL A 131 3.23 4.67 18.78
C VAL A 131 3.51 4.40 20.26
N ALA A 132 4.63 3.72 20.58
CA ALA A 132 5.05 3.49 21.97
C ALA A 132 5.24 4.81 22.73
N GLU A 133 5.88 5.80 22.10
CA GLU A 133 6.12 7.11 22.71
C GLU A 133 4.81 7.91 22.90
N ALA A 134 3.95 7.95 21.88
CA ALA A 134 2.65 8.60 22.00
C ALA A 134 1.76 7.93 23.06
N SER A 135 1.86 6.61 23.22
CA SER A 135 1.12 5.84 24.23
C SER A 135 1.42 6.26 25.66
N LYS A 136 2.60 6.82 25.94
CA LYS A 136 2.94 7.35 27.27
C LYS A 136 2.07 8.55 27.64
N ARG A 137 1.60 9.31 26.68
CA ARG A 137 0.79 10.53 26.84
C ARG A 137 -0.70 10.26 26.62
N LEU A 138 -1.04 9.45 25.62
CA LEU A 138 -2.43 9.19 25.19
C LEU A 138 -3.05 7.91 25.80
N GLY A 139 -2.24 7.07 26.46
CA GLY A 139 -2.61 5.69 26.78
C GLY A 139 -2.46 4.77 25.56
N LYS A 140 -2.41 3.45 25.80
CA LYS A 140 -2.29 2.49 24.70
C LYS A 140 -3.52 2.56 23.77
N PRO A 141 -3.31 2.51 22.44
CA PRO A 141 -4.44 2.41 21.52
C PRO A 141 -5.13 1.04 21.70
N GLU A 142 -6.44 0.99 21.46
CA GLU A 142 -7.25 -0.25 21.62
C GLU A 142 -6.78 -1.38 20.71
N THR A 143 -6.28 -1.04 19.51
CA THR A 143 -5.75 -1.98 18.52
C THR A 143 -4.35 -1.56 18.07
N LYS A 144 -3.54 -2.55 17.70
CA LYS A 144 -2.27 -2.27 17.03
C LYS A 144 -2.50 -1.47 15.76
N ARG A 145 -1.53 -0.60 15.42
CA ARG A 145 -1.55 0.10 14.13
C ARG A 145 -1.28 -0.90 13.00
N GLN A 146 -2.00 -0.75 11.91
CA GLN A 146 -1.95 -1.73 10.83
C GLN A 146 -0.99 -1.30 9.72
N ILE A 147 -0.09 -2.22 9.35
CA ILE A 147 0.87 -2.04 8.26
C ILE A 147 0.38 -2.83 7.05
N ILE A 148 0.36 -2.18 5.90
CA ILE A 148 0.09 -2.79 4.59
C ILE A 148 1.35 -2.60 3.74
N ILE A 149 1.84 -3.67 3.11
CA ILE A 149 3.06 -3.61 2.30
C ILE A 149 2.71 -3.74 0.83
N SER A 150 3.21 -2.81 0.02
CA SER A 150 3.06 -2.85 -1.44
C SER A 150 3.91 -3.95 -2.05
N ILE A 151 3.31 -4.73 -2.94
CA ILE A 151 4.02 -5.69 -3.80
C ILE A 151 4.49 -4.93 -5.04
N PRO A 152 5.79 -4.92 -5.36
CA PRO A 152 6.30 -4.32 -6.59
C PRO A 152 5.68 -4.97 -7.83
N ASP A 153 5.44 -4.19 -8.88
CA ASP A 153 4.98 -4.73 -10.16
C ASP A 153 6.09 -5.55 -10.83
N PRO A 154 5.84 -6.81 -11.16
CA PRO A 154 6.78 -7.64 -11.88
C PRO A 154 6.71 -7.32 -13.39
N MET A 155 7.15 -6.14 -13.79
CA MET A 155 6.98 -5.58 -15.12
C MET A 155 7.54 -6.48 -16.20
N PRO A 156 6.70 -6.89 -17.17
CA PRO A 156 7.18 -7.67 -18.30
C PRO A 156 8.12 -6.84 -19.18
N TYR A 157 8.96 -7.54 -19.93
CA TYR A 157 9.78 -6.90 -20.93
C TYR A 157 8.91 -6.05 -21.89
N LYS A 158 9.12 -4.75 -21.90
CA LYS A 158 8.64 -3.85 -22.95
C LYS A 158 9.86 -3.28 -23.66
N GLU A 159 9.90 -3.39 -24.98
CA GLU A 159 11.05 -3.01 -25.79
C GLU A 159 11.55 -1.58 -25.54
N SER A 160 10.63 -0.66 -25.24
CA SER A 160 10.93 0.71 -24.86
C SER A 160 11.56 0.87 -23.46
N MET A 161 11.33 -0.07 -22.54
CA MET A 161 11.81 -0.01 -21.16
C MET A 161 13.14 -0.71 -20.94
N THR A 162 13.55 -1.61 -21.85
CA THR A 162 14.66 -2.53 -21.64
C THR A 162 15.82 -2.34 -22.60
N LYS A 163 15.67 -1.62 -23.70
CA LYS A 163 16.81 -1.35 -24.62
C LYS A 163 18.02 -0.74 -23.92
N LYS A 164 17.83 -0.12 -22.77
CA LYS A 164 18.94 0.47 -21.99
C LYS A 164 19.66 -0.56 -21.09
N HIS A 165 19.00 -1.65 -20.69
CA HIS A 165 19.55 -2.64 -19.75
C HIS A 165 19.67 -4.05 -20.33
N GLY A 166 19.14 -4.31 -21.52
CA GLY A 166 19.38 -5.50 -22.33
C GLY A 166 18.95 -6.83 -21.74
N THR A 167 18.19 -6.86 -20.64
CA THR A 167 17.83 -8.10 -19.96
C THR A 167 16.49 -8.04 -19.28
N THR A 168 15.74 -9.14 -19.37
CA THR A 168 14.53 -9.42 -18.59
C THR A 168 14.83 -10.21 -17.33
N TYR A 169 16.10 -10.54 -17.10
CA TYR A 169 16.57 -11.25 -15.91
C TYR A 169 16.18 -10.48 -14.65
N TRP A 170 15.49 -11.17 -13.73
CA TRP A 170 15.11 -10.60 -12.43
C TRP A 170 15.99 -11.10 -11.30
N GLY A 171 16.26 -12.39 -11.21
CA GLY A 171 17.04 -12.97 -10.13
C GLY A 171 17.05 -14.49 -10.14
N LEU A 172 17.28 -15.09 -8.97
CA LEU A 172 17.31 -16.53 -8.77
C LEU A 172 16.22 -16.95 -7.77
N LEU A 173 15.46 -17.98 -8.14
CA LEU A 173 14.52 -18.68 -7.27
C LEU A 173 15.04 -20.10 -7.00
N GLY A 174 15.79 -20.25 -5.91
CA GLY A 174 16.66 -21.41 -5.74
C GLY A 174 17.75 -21.42 -6.83
N ASP A 175 17.86 -22.54 -7.57
CA ASP A 175 18.82 -22.67 -8.68
C ASP A 175 18.23 -22.24 -10.05
N LYS A 176 16.94 -21.86 -10.09
CA LYS A 176 16.27 -21.44 -11.32
C LYS A 176 16.46 -19.94 -11.54
N VAL A 177 16.92 -19.57 -12.74
CA VAL A 177 16.88 -18.18 -13.22
C VAL A 177 15.43 -17.77 -13.43
N ALA A 178 15.05 -16.65 -12.86
CA ALA A 178 13.75 -16.02 -13.08
C ALA A 178 13.89 -14.87 -14.09
N ASP A 179 13.04 -14.90 -15.12
CA ASP A 179 13.01 -13.95 -16.22
C ASP A 179 11.60 -13.40 -16.40
N PHE A 180 11.44 -12.08 -16.36
CA PHE A 180 10.13 -11.44 -16.43
C PHE A 180 9.48 -11.45 -17.83
N SER A 181 10.11 -12.06 -18.84
CA SER A 181 9.41 -12.45 -20.06
C SER A 181 8.46 -13.64 -19.85
N ASP A 182 8.71 -14.46 -18.81
CA ASP A 182 7.83 -15.57 -18.39
C ASP A 182 6.88 -15.11 -17.27
N GLU A 183 5.58 -15.25 -17.50
CA GLU A 183 4.56 -14.91 -16.54
C GLU A 183 4.61 -15.73 -15.25
N ASN A 184 5.01 -17.01 -15.34
CA ASN A 184 5.17 -17.86 -14.15
C ASN A 184 6.33 -17.38 -13.28
N ASP A 185 7.39 -16.86 -13.88
CA ASP A 185 8.51 -16.28 -13.14
C ASP A 185 8.11 -14.97 -12.46
N ARG A 186 7.27 -14.14 -13.10
CA ARG A 186 6.66 -12.95 -12.48
C ARG A 186 5.79 -13.31 -11.28
N ILE A 187 4.93 -14.31 -11.41
CA ILE A 187 4.12 -14.83 -10.30
C ILE A 187 5.02 -15.35 -9.17
N ALA A 188 6.06 -16.10 -9.51
CA ALA A 188 6.98 -16.67 -8.52
C ALA A 188 7.78 -15.58 -7.78
N ALA A 189 8.18 -14.51 -8.46
CA ALA A 189 8.85 -13.37 -7.86
C ALA A 189 7.96 -12.64 -6.84
N CYS A 190 6.69 -12.38 -7.17
CA CYS A 190 5.75 -11.77 -6.22
C CYS A 190 5.50 -12.68 -5.01
N LYS A 191 5.38 -13.99 -5.21
CA LYS A 191 5.26 -14.95 -4.10
C LYS A 191 6.50 -14.94 -3.21
N TRP A 192 7.69 -14.88 -3.80
CA TRP A 192 8.94 -14.74 -3.08
C TRP A 192 8.97 -13.44 -2.24
N PHE A 193 8.54 -12.31 -2.81
CA PHE A 193 8.47 -11.04 -2.10
C PHE A 193 7.58 -11.12 -0.85
N VAL A 194 6.36 -11.67 -1.01
CA VAL A 194 5.43 -11.91 0.10
C VAL A 194 6.09 -12.78 1.18
N ASP A 195 6.75 -13.88 0.80
CA ASP A 195 7.41 -14.77 1.76
C ASP A 195 8.57 -14.09 2.49
N GLN A 196 9.38 -13.25 1.81
CA GLN A 196 10.45 -12.49 2.45
C GLN A 196 9.88 -11.46 3.46
N CYS A 197 8.84 -10.72 3.08
CA CYS A 197 8.17 -9.81 4.01
C CYS A 197 7.63 -10.54 5.25
N LEU A 198 6.95 -11.68 5.06
CA LEU A 198 6.43 -12.48 6.16
C LEU A 198 7.53 -13.08 7.04
N LYS A 199 8.67 -13.45 6.45
CA LYS A 199 9.84 -13.93 7.18
C LYS A 199 10.40 -12.80 8.05
N LYS A 200 10.71 -11.65 7.47
CA LYS A 200 11.22 -10.48 8.17
C LYS A 200 10.28 -10.04 9.30
N TYR A 201 8.97 -9.95 9.02
CA TYR A 201 7.99 -9.59 10.04
C TYR A 201 7.99 -10.54 11.25
N ARG A 202 8.17 -11.85 11.05
CA ARG A 202 8.27 -12.82 12.15
C ARG A 202 9.56 -12.74 12.95
N GLU A 203 10.63 -12.28 12.33
CA GLU A 203 11.95 -12.08 13.00
C GLU A 203 11.92 -10.88 13.94
N HIS A 204 11.04 -9.90 13.68
CA HIS A 204 10.84 -8.70 14.50
C HIS A 204 9.66 -8.89 15.46
N LYS A 205 9.80 -8.33 16.66
CA LYS A 205 8.76 -8.41 17.72
C LYS A 205 8.17 -7.02 17.94
N TYR A 206 7.35 -6.57 16.99
CA TYR A 206 6.64 -5.30 17.12
C TYR A 206 5.52 -5.39 18.15
N GLU A 207 5.47 -4.41 19.06
CA GLU A 207 4.47 -4.40 20.14
C GLU A 207 3.23 -3.59 19.78
N ASN A 208 3.38 -2.52 18.98
CA ASN A 208 2.35 -1.53 18.72
C ASN A 208 1.84 -1.56 17.28
N VAL A 209 2.52 -2.27 16.39
CA VAL A 209 2.10 -2.45 14.98
C VAL A 209 1.87 -3.91 14.65
N GLU A 210 1.08 -4.17 13.61
CA GLU A 210 0.88 -5.50 13.03
C GLU A 210 0.84 -5.45 11.50
N LEU A 211 1.41 -6.47 10.85
CA LEU A 211 1.21 -6.65 9.42
C LEU A 211 -0.23 -7.09 9.17
N ALA A 212 -0.98 -6.28 8.43
CA ALA A 212 -2.41 -6.46 8.20
C ALA A 212 -2.74 -6.98 6.79
N GLY A 213 -1.91 -6.68 5.79
CA GLY A 213 -2.18 -7.09 4.42
C GLY A 213 -1.10 -6.67 3.45
N PHE A 214 -1.40 -6.91 2.17
CA PHE A 214 -0.57 -6.49 1.05
C PHE A 214 -1.36 -5.57 0.12
N TYR A 215 -0.65 -4.74 -0.64
CA TYR A 215 -1.21 -3.82 -1.60
C TYR A 215 -0.64 -4.11 -2.99
N TRP A 216 -1.50 -4.13 -4.01
CA TRP A 216 -1.11 -4.23 -5.40
C TRP A 216 -0.86 -2.84 -5.97
N ILE A 217 0.38 -2.57 -6.38
CA ILE A 217 0.83 -1.20 -6.70
C ILE A 217 0.29 -0.65 -8.03
N THR A 218 -0.01 -1.51 -8.99
CA THR A 218 -0.48 -1.07 -10.31
C THR A 218 -1.95 -0.66 -10.24
N GLU A 219 -2.25 0.57 -10.61
CA GLU A 219 -3.55 1.21 -10.41
C GLU A 219 -4.61 0.80 -11.45
N GLU A 220 -4.24 0.00 -12.45
CA GLU A 220 -5.14 -0.53 -13.47
C GLU A 220 -4.98 -2.04 -13.65
N THR A 221 -6.03 -2.71 -14.11
CA THR A 221 -6.01 -4.16 -14.33
C THR A 221 -6.57 -4.48 -15.71
N LEU A 222 -5.78 -4.19 -16.73
CA LEU A 222 -6.18 -4.25 -18.14
C LEU A 222 -6.36 -5.64 -18.70
N ASP A 223 -5.66 -6.63 -18.16
CA ASP A 223 -5.54 -7.90 -18.84
C ASP A 223 -6.24 -9.06 -18.12
N LYS A 224 -6.43 -10.12 -18.88
CA LYS A 224 -6.92 -11.41 -18.39
C LYS A 224 -5.78 -12.32 -17.93
N SER A 225 -4.62 -11.73 -17.62
CA SER A 225 -3.45 -12.46 -17.13
C SER A 225 -3.80 -13.21 -15.84
N PRO A 226 -3.31 -14.44 -15.67
CA PRO A 226 -3.43 -15.17 -14.41
C PRO A 226 -2.57 -14.59 -13.28
N LEU A 227 -1.74 -13.58 -13.56
CA LEU A 227 -0.79 -12.99 -12.61
C LEU A 227 -1.48 -12.54 -11.31
N LEU A 228 -2.42 -11.61 -11.41
CA LEU A 228 -3.09 -11.05 -10.24
C LEU A 228 -3.93 -12.08 -9.46
N PRO A 229 -4.77 -12.92 -10.08
CA PRO A 229 -5.45 -14.00 -9.37
C PRO A 229 -4.49 -14.96 -8.65
N ALA A 230 -3.39 -15.36 -9.29
CA ALA A 230 -2.41 -16.26 -8.68
C ALA A 230 -1.66 -15.65 -7.49
N ILE A 231 -1.46 -14.31 -7.51
CA ILE A 231 -0.84 -13.58 -6.39
C ILE A 231 -1.88 -13.43 -5.26
N SER A 232 -3.11 -13.04 -5.59
CA SER A 232 -4.20 -12.93 -4.62
C SER A 232 -4.43 -14.24 -3.87
N ASP A 233 -4.60 -15.35 -4.59
CA ASP A 233 -4.75 -16.69 -4.00
C ASP A 233 -3.58 -17.04 -3.08
N TYR A 234 -2.36 -16.66 -3.48
CA TYR A 234 -1.18 -16.91 -2.66
C TYR A 234 -1.18 -16.10 -1.36
N VAL A 235 -1.48 -14.82 -1.43
CA VAL A 235 -1.60 -13.93 -0.26
C VAL A 235 -2.69 -14.44 0.68
N HIS A 236 -3.85 -14.85 0.14
CA HIS A 236 -4.93 -15.48 0.90
C HIS A 236 -4.50 -16.78 1.58
N SER A 237 -3.71 -17.63 0.88
CA SER A 237 -3.16 -18.86 1.49
C SER A 237 -2.27 -18.61 2.70
N LYS A 238 -1.66 -17.42 2.78
CA LYS A 238 -0.89 -16.98 3.95
C LYS A 238 -1.78 -16.40 5.06
N GLY A 239 -3.07 -16.18 4.80
CA GLY A 239 -4.05 -15.61 5.73
C GLY A 239 -4.07 -14.08 5.76
N TYR A 240 -3.63 -13.42 4.68
CA TYR A 240 -3.62 -11.97 4.55
C TYR A 240 -4.54 -11.52 3.41
N PRO A 241 -5.17 -10.34 3.53
CA PRO A 241 -5.88 -9.71 2.44
C PRO A 241 -4.92 -9.04 1.46
N ILE A 242 -5.41 -8.86 0.22
CA ILE A 242 -4.78 -8.01 -0.79
C ILE A 242 -5.67 -6.81 -1.10
N THR A 243 -5.08 -5.63 -1.25
CA THR A 243 -5.79 -4.36 -1.42
C THR A 243 -5.37 -3.64 -2.69
N TRP A 244 -6.17 -2.67 -3.12
CA TRP A 244 -5.95 -1.95 -4.35
C TRP A 244 -6.42 -0.49 -4.26
N ILE A 245 -5.76 0.40 -5.00
CA ILE A 245 -6.13 1.82 -5.14
C ILE A 245 -6.20 2.14 -6.63
N PRO A 246 -7.36 1.95 -7.30
CA PRO A 246 -7.53 2.31 -8.69
C PRO A 246 -7.77 3.81 -8.88
N TYR A 247 -7.21 4.39 -9.93
CA TYR A 247 -7.51 5.76 -10.31
C TYR A 247 -8.95 5.91 -10.88
N PHE A 248 -9.42 7.16 -11.01
CA PHE A 248 -10.78 7.46 -11.49
C PHE A 248 -11.05 6.80 -12.84
N GLN A 249 -12.02 5.88 -12.87
CA GLN A 249 -12.39 5.06 -14.03
C GLN A 249 -11.26 4.17 -14.58
N ALA A 250 -10.32 3.76 -13.72
CA ALA A 250 -9.27 2.83 -14.09
C ALA A 250 -9.85 1.56 -14.71
N PRO A 251 -9.23 1.01 -15.77
CA PRO A 251 -9.64 -0.28 -16.30
C PRO A 251 -9.71 -1.36 -15.20
N GLY A 252 -10.85 -2.05 -15.12
CA GLY A 252 -11.11 -3.12 -14.15
C GLY A 252 -11.57 -2.65 -12.77
N TYR A 253 -11.83 -1.35 -12.56
CA TYR A 253 -12.23 -0.85 -11.24
C TYR A 253 -13.58 -1.39 -10.75
N THR A 254 -14.49 -1.73 -11.65
CA THR A 254 -15.80 -2.32 -11.31
C THR A 254 -15.71 -3.79 -10.94
N GLU A 255 -14.72 -4.50 -11.46
CA GLU A 255 -14.48 -5.94 -11.26
C GLU A 255 -13.43 -6.23 -10.16
N TRP A 256 -13.14 -5.28 -9.30
CA TRP A 256 -12.04 -5.41 -8.33
C TRP A 256 -12.14 -6.64 -7.42
N ARG A 257 -13.36 -7.02 -7.00
CA ARG A 257 -13.56 -8.25 -6.20
C ARG A 257 -13.31 -9.53 -7.00
N GLU A 258 -13.72 -9.55 -8.26
CA GLU A 258 -13.54 -10.68 -9.16
C GLU A 258 -12.05 -10.90 -9.48
N LYS A 259 -11.25 -9.85 -9.39
CA LYS A 259 -9.80 -9.89 -9.51
C LYS A 259 -9.08 -10.35 -8.24
N GLY A 260 -9.83 -10.60 -7.16
CA GLY A 260 -9.33 -11.17 -5.90
C GLY A 260 -8.96 -10.14 -4.84
N PHE A 261 -9.26 -8.87 -5.01
CA PHE A 261 -9.02 -7.87 -3.98
C PHE A 261 -10.06 -7.93 -2.85
N ASP A 262 -9.61 -7.76 -1.62
CA ASP A 262 -10.47 -7.75 -0.41
C ASP A 262 -10.94 -6.34 -0.06
N MET A 263 -10.17 -5.33 -0.47
CA MET A 263 -10.45 -3.92 -0.24
C MET A 263 -9.92 -3.08 -1.41
N ALA A 264 -10.72 -2.09 -1.81
CA ALA A 264 -10.27 -1.07 -2.76
C ALA A 264 -10.60 0.33 -2.24
N TRP A 265 -9.66 1.27 -2.39
CA TRP A 265 -9.83 2.70 -2.13
C TRP A 265 -9.78 3.44 -3.46
N TYR A 266 -10.89 4.06 -3.86
CA TYR A 266 -11.04 4.67 -5.18
C TYR A 266 -10.52 6.10 -5.19
N GLN A 267 -9.62 6.42 -6.12
CA GLN A 267 -9.06 7.76 -6.30
C GLN A 267 -10.00 8.64 -7.12
N PRO A 268 -10.35 9.84 -6.69
CA PRO A 268 -11.05 10.81 -7.53
C PRO A 268 -10.17 11.47 -8.60
N ASN A 269 -8.84 11.43 -8.51
CA ASN A 269 -7.88 12.12 -9.39
C ASN A 269 -8.14 13.64 -9.54
N TYR A 270 -8.72 14.26 -8.51
CA TYR A 270 -9.05 15.67 -8.57
C TYR A 270 -7.85 16.56 -8.21
N PHE A 271 -6.98 16.10 -7.30
CA PHE A 271 -5.89 16.95 -6.81
C PHE A 271 -4.89 17.26 -7.92
N PHE A 272 -4.50 16.28 -8.70
CA PHE A 272 -3.42 16.35 -9.68
C PHE A 272 -3.86 16.86 -11.05
N TYR A 273 -5.14 16.79 -11.38
CA TYR A 273 -5.64 17.09 -12.70
C TYR A 273 -6.54 18.34 -12.73
N PRO A 274 -6.58 19.06 -13.86
CA PRO A 274 -7.47 20.21 -14.05
C PRO A 274 -8.91 19.78 -14.38
N VAL A 275 -9.52 19.05 -13.45
CA VAL A 275 -10.89 18.52 -13.58
C VAL A 275 -11.83 19.27 -12.63
N PRO A 276 -13.15 19.28 -12.88
CA PRO A 276 -14.11 19.98 -12.04
C PRO A 276 -14.24 19.33 -10.64
N GLU A 277 -14.53 20.13 -9.61
CA GLU A 277 -14.76 19.66 -8.23
C GLU A 277 -15.87 18.59 -8.15
N SER A 278 -16.84 18.63 -9.06
CA SER A 278 -17.91 17.61 -9.15
C SER A 278 -17.38 16.19 -9.38
N GLN A 279 -16.15 16.02 -9.88
CA GLN A 279 -15.54 14.70 -10.06
C GLN A 279 -15.37 13.97 -8.72
N ILE A 280 -15.08 14.67 -7.62
CA ILE A 280 -15.02 14.06 -6.28
C ILE A 280 -16.36 13.42 -5.92
N ARG A 281 -17.47 14.13 -6.17
CA ARG A 281 -18.83 13.60 -5.93
C ARG A 281 -19.12 12.38 -6.79
N THR A 282 -18.83 12.47 -8.08
CA THR A 282 -18.99 11.34 -9.01
C THR A 282 -18.17 10.12 -8.55
N ALA A 283 -16.93 10.33 -8.10
CA ALA A 283 -16.09 9.25 -7.57
C ALA A 283 -16.71 8.63 -6.30
N CYS A 284 -17.24 9.45 -5.37
CA CYS A 284 -17.94 8.94 -4.19
C CYS A 284 -19.15 8.08 -4.58
N GLU A 285 -19.95 8.51 -5.53
CA GLU A 285 -21.12 7.77 -6.00
C GLU A 285 -20.71 6.43 -6.65
N GLN A 286 -19.68 6.44 -7.50
CA GLN A 286 -19.12 5.23 -8.11
C GLN A 286 -18.53 4.28 -7.08
N ALA A 287 -17.78 4.77 -6.10
CA ALA A 287 -17.24 3.95 -5.03
C ALA A 287 -18.34 3.28 -4.21
N ILE A 288 -19.37 4.03 -3.82
CA ILE A 288 -20.53 3.48 -3.09
C ILE A 288 -21.23 2.40 -3.92
N ALA A 289 -21.49 2.66 -5.22
CA ALA A 289 -22.14 1.72 -6.11
C ALA A 289 -21.37 0.41 -6.28
N ASN A 290 -20.04 0.48 -6.26
CA ASN A 290 -19.13 -0.68 -6.41
C ASN A 290 -18.65 -1.24 -5.07
N GLY A 291 -19.12 -0.71 -3.93
CA GLY A 291 -18.74 -1.16 -2.58
C GLY A 291 -17.25 -0.96 -2.28
N MET A 292 -16.66 0.09 -2.82
CA MET A 292 -15.29 0.53 -2.53
C MET A 292 -15.28 1.59 -1.43
N ALA A 293 -14.14 1.75 -0.78
CA ALA A 293 -13.79 2.89 0.04
C ALA A 293 -13.20 4.02 -0.83
N MET A 294 -12.69 5.09 -0.21
CA MET A 294 -12.16 6.24 -0.96
C MET A 294 -10.73 6.55 -0.56
N GLU A 295 -9.96 7.08 -1.51
CA GLU A 295 -8.70 7.75 -1.25
C GLU A 295 -8.87 9.27 -1.35
N MET A 296 -8.23 9.99 -0.43
CA MET A 296 -8.04 11.44 -0.52
C MET A 296 -6.62 11.71 -0.99
N GLU A 297 -6.47 12.55 -2.00
CA GLU A 297 -5.19 12.87 -2.61
C GLU A 297 -4.76 14.28 -2.24
N LEU A 298 -3.50 14.44 -1.86
CA LEU A 298 -2.83 15.72 -1.69
C LEU A 298 -1.31 15.56 -1.93
N ASP A 299 -0.63 16.68 -2.11
CA ASP A 299 0.82 16.78 -2.10
C ASP A 299 1.25 18.12 -1.49
N GLU A 300 2.54 18.44 -1.53
CA GLU A 300 3.13 19.65 -0.94
C GLU A 300 2.53 20.94 -1.52
N ARG A 301 1.85 20.88 -2.69
CA ARG A 301 1.12 22.03 -3.25
C ARG A 301 -0.16 22.36 -2.47
N ALA A 302 -0.54 21.56 -1.49
CA ALA A 302 -1.59 21.94 -0.54
C ALA A 302 -1.18 23.16 0.31
N ALA A 303 0.12 23.43 0.46
CA ALA A 303 0.63 24.61 1.14
C ALA A 303 0.41 25.90 0.31
N VAL A 304 0.33 27.02 1.01
CA VAL A 304 0.17 28.35 0.38
C VAL A 304 1.40 28.73 -0.46
N LYS A 305 2.59 28.32 0.01
CA LYS A 305 3.85 28.47 -0.71
C LYS A 305 4.49 27.10 -0.88
N PRO A 306 4.06 26.33 -1.87
CA PRO A 306 4.55 24.97 -2.03
C PRO A 306 6.06 24.98 -2.36
N LEU A 307 6.74 23.91 -1.94
CA LEU A 307 8.17 23.73 -2.21
C LEU A 307 8.45 23.52 -3.69
N TRP A 308 7.47 23.02 -4.43
CA TRP A 308 7.53 22.85 -5.88
C TRP A 308 6.20 23.23 -6.53
N GLY A 309 6.25 23.51 -7.85
CA GLY A 309 5.10 24.08 -8.54
C GLY A 309 4.98 25.59 -8.32
N THR A 310 4.03 26.20 -8.98
CA THR A 310 3.84 27.66 -8.99
C THR A 310 2.55 28.12 -8.33
N GLU A 311 1.64 27.18 -7.99
CA GLU A 311 0.30 27.47 -7.53
C GLU A 311 -0.08 26.59 -6.33
N SER A 312 -0.68 27.21 -5.31
CA SER A 312 -1.25 26.51 -4.16
C SER A 312 -2.53 25.77 -4.54
N LEU A 313 -2.60 24.51 -4.17
CA LEU A 313 -3.79 23.66 -4.33
C LEU A 313 -4.56 23.46 -3.01
N ALA A 314 -4.34 24.32 -2.01
CA ALA A 314 -5.05 24.28 -0.71
C ALA A 314 -6.57 24.17 -0.85
N TYR A 315 -7.14 24.83 -1.85
CA TYR A 315 -8.59 24.78 -2.14
C TYR A 315 -9.07 23.38 -2.53
N LYS A 316 -8.21 22.58 -3.20
CA LYS A 316 -8.53 21.20 -3.59
C LYS A 316 -8.62 20.28 -2.37
N LEU A 317 -7.70 20.40 -1.42
CA LEU A 317 -7.77 19.64 -0.17
C LEU A 317 -9.04 20.00 0.63
N ARG A 318 -9.40 21.28 0.70
CA ARG A 318 -10.65 21.71 1.32
C ARG A 318 -11.88 21.14 0.62
N ALA A 319 -11.87 21.10 -0.72
CA ALA A 319 -12.94 20.49 -1.52
C ALA A 319 -13.11 18.99 -1.23
N TYR A 320 -12.01 18.26 -1.10
CA TYR A 320 -12.04 16.84 -0.68
C TYR A 320 -12.72 16.66 0.68
N MET A 321 -12.24 17.37 1.70
CA MET A 321 -12.79 17.26 3.05
C MET A 321 -14.28 17.60 3.10
N LYS A 322 -14.71 18.65 2.38
CA LYS A 322 -16.10 19.05 2.26
C LYS A 322 -16.93 17.96 1.59
N THR A 323 -16.53 17.53 0.40
CA THR A 323 -17.32 16.60 -0.42
C THR A 323 -17.41 15.21 0.23
N PHE A 324 -16.34 14.72 0.89
CA PHE A 324 -16.38 13.42 1.59
C PHE A 324 -17.34 13.47 2.80
N LYS A 325 -17.48 14.62 3.47
CA LYS A 325 -18.51 14.82 4.52
C LYS A 325 -19.92 14.80 3.92
N GLU A 326 -20.13 15.52 2.84
CA GLU A 326 -21.44 15.65 2.18
C GLU A 326 -21.91 14.33 1.54
N CYS A 327 -21.03 13.60 0.87
CA CYS A 327 -21.36 12.36 0.16
C CYS A 327 -21.34 11.10 1.02
N GLY A 328 -20.78 11.19 2.23
CA GLY A 328 -20.83 10.12 3.22
C GLY A 328 -19.56 9.31 3.47
N PRO A 329 -18.52 9.26 2.60
CA PRO A 329 -17.31 8.48 2.88
C PRO A 329 -16.67 8.80 4.23
N TRP A 330 -16.66 10.07 4.64
CA TRP A 330 -16.14 10.51 5.93
C TRP A 330 -16.72 9.78 7.14
N ALA A 331 -18.02 9.43 7.07
CA ALA A 331 -18.73 8.80 8.18
C ALA A 331 -18.98 7.30 7.99
N LYS A 332 -18.81 6.73 6.78
CA LYS A 332 -19.35 5.41 6.44
C LYS A 332 -18.32 4.37 6.01
N CYS A 333 -17.11 4.76 5.62
CA CYS A 333 -16.09 3.82 5.15
C CYS A 333 -14.69 4.19 5.62
N GLN A 334 -13.74 3.27 5.45
CA GLN A 334 -12.32 3.53 5.58
C GLN A 334 -11.89 4.61 4.60
N LEU A 335 -10.82 5.34 4.91
CA LEU A 335 -10.18 6.25 3.97
C LEU A 335 -8.68 5.94 3.87
N ALA A 336 -8.17 5.97 2.63
CA ALA A 336 -6.75 6.07 2.35
C ALA A 336 -6.38 7.54 2.10
N TYR A 337 -5.12 7.89 2.33
CA TYR A 337 -4.63 9.25 2.17
C TYR A 337 -3.29 9.21 1.46
N TYR A 338 -3.31 9.57 0.18
CA TYR A 338 -2.11 9.85 -0.57
C TYR A 338 -1.64 11.27 -0.23
N GLN A 339 -0.39 11.43 0.16
CA GLN A 339 0.14 12.73 0.61
C GLN A 339 1.52 13.05 -0.01
N ASP A 340 1.84 12.42 -1.13
CA ASP A 340 3.18 12.37 -1.69
C ASP A 340 4.21 11.97 -0.61
N THR A 341 5.18 12.82 -0.32
CA THR A 341 6.23 12.50 0.66
C THR A 341 5.97 13.15 2.00
N ASN A 342 5.73 14.46 2.04
CA ASN A 342 5.75 15.26 3.27
C ASN A 342 4.56 16.21 3.41
N ALA A 343 3.54 16.15 2.55
CA ALA A 343 2.52 17.20 2.47
C ALA A 343 1.86 17.53 3.82
N VAL A 344 1.54 16.52 4.64
CA VAL A 344 0.94 16.73 5.97
C VAL A 344 1.95 17.39 6.91
N GLN A 345 3.22 16.99 6.88
CA GLN A 345 4.28 17.56 7.70
C GLN A 345 4.60 19.00 7.26
N ASP A 346 4.64 19.25 5.96
CA ASP A 346 4.90 20.57 5.40
C ASP A 346 3.84 21.59 5.83
N LEU A 347 2.55 21.26 5.75
CA LEU A 347 1.49 22.15 6.26
C LEU A 347 1.74 22.61 7.70
N LYS A 348 2.31 21.75 8.54
CA LYS A 348 2.66 22.05 9.93
C LYS A 348 3.90 22.94 10.03
N GLN A 349 4.87 22.82 9.11
CA GLN A 349 6.22 23.35 9.25
C GLN A 349 6.52 24.60 8.41
N THR A 350 5.66 25.00 7.47
CA THR A 350 5.89 26.17 6.60
C THR A 350 6.01 27.50 7.36
N GLY A 351 5.41 27.58 8.58
CA GLY A 351 5.33 28.82 9.35
C GLY A 351 4.26 29.79 8.87
N ASP A 352 3.52 29.49 7.79
CA ASP A 352 2.37 30.29 7.35
C ASP A 352 1.13 29.93 8.18
N PRO A 353 0.46 30.90 8.83
CA PRO A 353 -0.73 30.62 9.63
C PRO A 353 -1.86 29.91 8.86
N ARG A 354 -1.97 30.16 7.54
CA ARG A 354 -3.00 29.56 6.70
C ARG A 354 -2.74 28.07 6.46
N ASP A 355 -1.48 27.67 6.38
CA ASP A 355 -1.08 26.27 6.26
C ASP A 355 -1.30 25.55 7.59
N LEU A 356 -0.95 26.17 8.69
CA LEU A 356 -1.21 25.62 10.01
C LEU A 356 -2.71 25.43 10.28
N GLU A 357 -3.56 26.37 9.86
CA GLU A 357 -5.02 26.19 9.91
C GLU A 357 -5.49 25.03 9.05
N LEU A 358 -4.96 24.87 7.84
CA LEU A 358 -5.29 23.76 6.96
C LEU A 358 -4.80 22.42 7.54
N TYR A 359 -3.62 22.40 8.18
CA TYR A 359 -3.12 21.24 8.92
C TYR A 359 -4.11 20.82 10.03
N TYR A 360 -4.57 21.75 10.83
CA TYR A 360 -5.55 21.45 11.88
C TYR A 360 -6.88 20.97 11.29
N ASP A 361 -7.39 21.62 10.25
CA ASP A 361 -8.62 21.19 9.57
C ASP A 361 -8.50 19.75 9.06
N PHE A 362 -7.36 19.41 8.46
CA PHE A 362 -7.08 18.07 7.95
C PHE A 362 -6.94 17.04 9.09
N CYS A 363 -6.15 17.33 10.12
CA CYS A 363 -5.99 16.42 11.26
C CYS A 363 -7.30 16.19 12.00
N ASP A 364 -8.10 17.25 12.20
CA ASP A 364 -9.44 17.17 12.77
C ASP A 364 -10.38 16.36 11.88
N PHE A 365 -10.28 16.53 10.55
CA PHE A 365 -11.04 15.73 9.61
C PHE A 365 -10.72 14.23 9.77
N VAL A 366 -9.46 13.86 9.90
CA VAL A 366 -9.01 12.47 10.09
C VAL A 366 -9.42 11.93 11.46
N ALA A 367 -9.05 12.64 12.55
CA ALA A 367 -9.18 12.12 13.91
C ALA A 367 -10.61 12.09 14.45
N LYS A 368 -11.46 13.04 14.02
CA LYS A 368 -12.82 13.22 14.55
C LYS A 368 -13.92 12.57 13.67
N ARG A 369 -13.54 11.60 12.83
CA ARG A 369 -14.50 10.90 11.97
C ARG A 369 -15.48 10.04 12.76
N PRO A 370 -16.80 10.12 12.48
CA PRO A 370 -17.79 9.24 13.11
C PRO A 370 -17.52 7.74 12.83
N TYR A 371 -16.91 7.42 11.69
CA TYR A 371 -16.54 6.05 11.34
C TYR A 371 -15.63 5.37 12.39
N ARG A 372 -14.72 6.14 13.02
CA ARG A 372 -13.82 5.64 14.07
C ARG A 372 -14.57 5.21 15.33
N THR A 373 -15.59 5.97 15.72
CA THR A 373 -16.37 5.70 16.94
C THR A 373 -17.43 4.62 16.76
N GLN A 374 -17.94 4.41 15.54
CA GLN A 374 -18.90 3.35 15.23
C GLN A 374 -18.32 1.95 15.28
N LYS A 375 -17.02 1.79 15.20
CA LYS A 375 -16.32 0.50 15.34
C LYS A 375 -16.14 0.07 16.80
N GLN A 376 -16.35 0.97 17.74
CA GLN A 376 -16.18 0.73 19.18
C GLN A 376 -17.47 0.20 19.84
N ASN A 377 -18.57 0.17 19.08
CA ASN A 377 -19.87 -0.37 19.50
C ASN A 377 -20.25 -1.60 18.63
#